data_2b7fb36317b4d8b0da8181077c63e001
#
_entry.id   2b7fb36317b4d8b0da8181077c63e001
#
_cell.length_a   1.000
_cell.length_b   1.000
_cell.length_c   1.000
_cell.angle_alpha   90.00
_cell.angle_beta   90.00
_cell.angle_gamma   90.00
#
_symmetry.space_group_name_H-M   'P 1'
#
loop_
_entity.id
_entity.type
_entity.pdbx_description
1 polymer ?
#
loop_
_entity_poly.entity_id
_entity_poly.type
_entity_poly.pdbx_seq_one_letter_code
_entity_poly.pdbx_strand_id
1 'polypeptide(L)'
;MTDRDHTVIIGGGHNGLVCAAYLARAGRRVTVLERAEQAGGMAATREFAPGYKASCAHLAWLLDADIARELQLAENGLQMAADSLATVALDLNGDHLYIGPDGADGAGLTAAEQAAYRDWRGRMDRLAQVIGSLHNEIPPRIRQTRGDLMALGRLALRVRRMGRQDMREFLRIAGINIHD
;
A
#
# COMPACT_ATOMS: atom_id res chain seq x y z
N MET A 1 28.37 11.25 -23.80
CA MET A 1 27.20 11.26 -22.90
C MET A 1 26.99 12.72 -22.55
N THR A 2 25.88 13.30 -22.99
CA THR A 2 25.57 14.70 -22.72
C THR A 2 25.10 14.86 -21.29
N ASP A 3 25.36 15.99 -20.67
CA ASP A 3 24.97 16.34 -19.27
C ASP A 3 23.42 16.29 -19.04
N ARG A 4 22.66 16.14 -20.11
CA ARG A 4 21.19 15.98 -20.12
C ARG A 4 20.69 14.63 -19.56
N ASP A 5 21.56 13.65 -19.38
CA ASP A 5 21.21 12.32 -18.88
C ASP A 5 21.46 12.15 -17.37
N HIS A 6 21.86 13.23 -16.68
CA HIS A 6 22.05 13.23 -15.26
C HIS A 6 20.80 13.74 -14.51
N THR A 7 20.27 12.90 -13.63
CA THR A 7 19.09 13.23 -12.80
C THR A 7 19.51 13.34 -11.33
N VAL A 8 19.10 14.41 -10.69
CA VAL A 8 19.29 14.62 -9.24
C VAL A 8 17.96 14.43 -8.53
N ILE A 9 17.93 13.58 -7.52
CA ILE A 9 16.78 13.32 -6.67
C ILE A 9 17.07 13.89 -5.30
N ILE A 10 16.16 14.74 -4.80
CA ILE A 10 16.27 15.33 -3.47
C ILE A 10 15.43 14.51 -2.50
N GLY A 11 16.09 13.88 -1.52
CA GLY A 11 15.50 13.01 -0.52
C GLY A 11 15.70 11.52 -0.81
N GLY A 12 16.41 10.84 0.08
CA GLY A 12 16.70 9.39 0.05
C GLY A 12 15.66 8.58 0.84
N GLY A 13 14.40 9.01 0.90
CA GLY A 13 13.30 8.18 1.41
C GLY A 13 12.91 7.08 0.41
N HIS A 14 12.01 6.18 0.80
CA HIS A 14 11.61 5.03 -0.03
C HIS A 14 11.15 5.44 -1.45
N ASN A 15 10.37 6.50 -1.61
CA ASN A 15 9.93 6.96 -2.93
C ASN A 15 11.09 7.48 -3.78
N GLY A 16 12.00 8.26 -3.19
CA GLY A 16 13.19 8.76 -3.89
C GLY A 16 14.12 7.64 -4.32
N LEU A 17 14.32 6.64 -3.46
CA LEU A 17 15.15 5.46 -3.76
C LEU A 17 14.55 4.58 -4.86
N VAL A 18 13.23 4.34 -4.83
CA VAL A 18 12.52 3.60 -5.89
C VAL A 18 12.64 4.34 -7.23
N CYS A 19 12.39 5.66 -7.24
CA CYS A 19 12.56 6.48 -8.44
C CYS A 19 14.00 6.42 -8.97
N ALA A 20 15.00 6.53 -8.09
CA ALA A 20 16.41 6.42 -8.45
C ALA A 20 16.73 5.07 -9.09
N ALA A 21 16.23 3.98 -8.51
CA ALA A 21 16.46 2.63 -9.01
C ALA A 21 15.89 2.44 -10.43
N TYR A 22 14.66 2.89 -10.67
CA TYR A 22 14.06 2.81 -12.01
C TYR A 22 14.81 3.66 -13.04
N LEU A 23 15.21 4.87 -12.69
CA LEU A 23 15.99 5.73 -13.60
C LEU A 23 17.36 5.14 -13.90
N ALA A 24 18.04 4.58 -12.90
CA ALA A 24 19.33 3.90 -13.09
C ALA A 24 19.18 2.66 -13.99
N ARG A 25 18.14 1.86 -13.80
CA ARG A 25 17.82 0.72 -14.70
C ARG A 25 17.55 1.17 -16.13
N ALA A 26 16.97 2.35 -16.30
CA ALA A 26 16.77 2.94 -17.63
C ALA A 26 18.05 3.56 -18.22
N GLY A 27 19.22 3.33 -17.62
CA GLY A 27 20.52 3.77 -18.10
C GLY A 27 20.84 5.24 -17.79
N ARG A 28 20.08 5.91 -16.94
CA ARG A 28 20.37 7.29 -16.54
C ARG A 28 21.40 7.33 -15.41
N ARG A 29 22.24 8.37 -15.44
CA ARG A 29 23.09 8.69 -14.28
C ARG A 29 22.23 9.37 -13.22
N VAL A 30 22.18 8.82 -12.01
CA VAL A 30 21.34 9.33 -10.92
C VAL A 30 22.20 9.67 -9.71
N THR A 31 21.93 10.82 -9.10
CA THR A 31 22.48 11.22 -7.81
C THR A 31 21.31 11.47 -6.86
N VAL A 32 21.34 10.81 -5.70
CA VAL A 32 20.38 11.05 -4.61
C VAL A 32 21.05 11.91 -3.56
N LEU A 33 20.43 13.03 -3.22
CA LEU A 33 20.87 13.90 -2.13
C LEU A 33 19.97 13.67 -0.92
N GLU A 34 20.57 13.18 0.17
CA GLU A 34 19.90 12.96 1.45
C GLU A 34 20.51 13.88 2.51
N ARG A 35 19.66 14.52 3.30
CA ARG A 35 20.11 15.43 4.37
C ARG A 35 20.58 14.68 5.62
N ALA A 36 19.95 13.54 5.90
CA ALA A 36 20.31 12.71 7.03
C ALA A 36 21.55 11.86 6.72
N GLU A 37 22.26 11.42 7.75
CA GLU A 37 23.42 10.53 7.62
C GLU A 37 23.05 9.19 6.99
N GLN A 38 21.79 8.75 7.14
CA GLN A 38 21.29 7.49 6.63
C GLN A 38 20.09 7.71 5.74
N ALA A 39 20.10 7.11 4.56
CA ALA A 39 18.95 7.02 3.66
C ALA A 39 17.86 6.10 4.23
N GLY A 40 16.64 6.21 3.70
CA GLY A 40 15.49 5.40 4.08
C GLY A 40 14.28 6.24 4.55
N GLY A 41 14.49 7.48 4.97
CA GLY A 41 13.40 8.36 5.39
C GLY A 41 12.62 7.79 6.58
N MET A 42 11.31 7.67 6.47
CA MET A 42 10.46 7.07 7.52
C MET A 42 10.65 5.54 7.67
N ALA A 43 11.18 4.87 6.66
CA ALA A 43 11.47 3.43 6.72
C ALA A 43 12.84 3.13 7.37
N ALA A 44 13.68 4.16 7.59
CA ALA A 44 14.94 3.96 8.26
C ALA A 44 14.73 3.59 9.74
N THR A 45 15.39 2.51 10.18
CA THR A 45 15.43 2.13 11.59
C THR A 45 16.32 3.11 12.35
N ARG A 46 15.81 3.73 13.39
CA ARG A 46 16.53 4.70 14.21
C ARG A 46 16.47 4.30 15.67
N GLU A 47 17.53 4.58 16.39
CA GLU A 47 17.54 4.46 17.83
C GLU A 47 16.87 5.70 18.45
N PHE A 48 15.82 5.49 19.21
CA PHE A 48 15.05 6.56 19.88
C PHE A 48 15.29 6.58 21.41
N ALA A 49 15.83 5.50 21.96
CA ALA A 49 16.31 5.40 23.34
C ALA A 49 17.45 4.36 23.36
N PRO A 50 18.37 4.40 24.33
CA PRO A 50 19.50 3.47 24.41
C PRO A 50 19.07 2.02 24.29
N GLY A 51 19.50 1.33 23.24
CA GLY A 51 19.15 -0.06 22.93
C GLY A 51 17.78 -0.28 22.26
N TYR A 52 16.95 0.78 22.11
CA TYR A 52 15.63 0.68 21.49
C TYR A 52 15.63 1.30 20.09
N LYS A 53 15.33 0.48 19.11
CA LYS A 53 15.32 0.87 17.69
C LYS A 53 13.97 0.62 17.07
N ALA A 54 13.49 1.57 16.28
CA ALA A 54 12.28 1.43 15.48
C ALA A 54 12.34 2.30 14.22
N SER A 55 11.47 2.03 13.26
CA SER A 55 11.17 2.90 12.15
C SER A 55 9.75 3.45 12.28
N CYS A 56 9.49 4.64 11.74
CA CYS A 56 8.12 5.17 11.68
C CYS A 56 7.22 4.32 10.76
N ALA A 57 7.80 3.81 9.66
CA ALA A 57 7.11 2.91 8.73
C ALA A 57 7.57 1.46 8.96
N HIS A 58 7.19 0.88 10.08
CA HIS A 58 7.59 -0.47 10.48
C HIS A 58 6.80 -1.58 9.76
N LEU A 59 5.75 -1.23 9.02
CA LEU A 59 4.92 -2.16 8.27
C LEU A 59 5.08 -1.92 6.76
N ALA A 60 5.43 -2.96 6.03
CA ALA A 60 5.59 -2.94 4.58
C ALA A 60 4.28 -3.33 3.85
N TRP A 61 3.13 -2.96 4.39
CA TRP A 61 1.82 -3.34 3.82
C TRP A 61 1.56 -2.76 2.44
N LEU A 62 2.22 -1.66 2.12
CA LEU A 62 2.05 -0.96 0.85
C LEU A 62 3.24 -1.16 -0.08
N LEU A 63 4.13 -2.11 0.21
CA LEU A 63 5.17 -2.48 -0.73
C LEU A 63 4.52 -3.20 -1.92
N ASP A 64 4.50 -2.52 -3.06
CA ASP A 64 3.95 -3.08 -4.28
C ASP A 64 4.75 -4.30 -4.73
N ALA A 65 4.05 -5.41 -4.99
CA ALA A 65 4.69 -6.67 -5.36
C ALA A 65 5.41 -6.58 -6.73
N ASP A 66 4.91 -5.73 -7.63
CA ASP A 66 5.55 -5.51 -8.93
C ASP A 66 6.85 -4.73 -8.74
N ILE A 67 6.86 -3.69 -7.90
CA ILE A 67 8.08 -2.96 -7.55
C ILE A 67 9.11 -3.90 -6.88
N ALA A 68 8.66 -4.72 -5.93
CA ALA A 68 9.55 -5.67 -5.24
C ALA A 68 10.20 -6.64 -6.22
N ARG A 69 9.42 -7.19 -7.14
CA ARG A 69 9.89 -8.10 -8.19
C ARG A 69 10.80 -7.40 -9.20
N GLU A 70 10.37 -6.25 -9.74
CA GLU A 70 11.11 -5.53 -10.76
C GLU A 70 12.45 -5.00 -10.28
N LEU A 71 12.52 -4.53 -9.05
CA LEU A 71 13.76 -4.08 -8.42
C LEU A 71 14.54 -5.22 -7.76
N GLN A 72 14.06 -6.46 -7.85
CA GLN A 72 14.74 -7.65 -7.30
C GLN A 72 15.10 -7.46 -5.82
N LEU A 73 14.14 -6.94 -5.03
CA LEU A 73 14.44 -6.54 -3.65
C LEU A 73 14.85 -7.72 -2.78
N ALA A 74 14.27 -8.91 -2.97
CA ALA A 74 14.64 -10.11 -2.24
C ALA A 74 16.09 -10.54 -2.55
N GLU A 75 16.49 -10.50 -3.81
CA GLU A 75 17.85 -10.80 -4.27
C GLU A 75 18.87 -9.77 -3.74
N ASN A 76 18.41 -8.54 -3.53
CA ASN A 76 19.19 -7.46 -2.94
C ASN A 76 19.09 -7.38 -1.41
N GLY A 77 18.58 -8.43 -0.75
CA GLY A 77 18.65 -8.59 0.70
C GLY A 77 17.41 -8.16 1.47
N LEU A 78 16.28 -7.87 0.80
CA LEU A 78 15.01 -7.66 1.51
C LEU A 78 14.58 -8.97 2.16
N GLN A 79 14.43 -8.96 3.48
CA GLN A 79 13.89 -10.07 4.25
C GLN A 79 12.68 -9.57 5.04
N MET A 80 11.54 -10.26 4.88
CA MET A 80 10.35 -9.99 5.68
C MET A 80 10.47 -10.71 7.02
N ALA A 81 10.35 -9.98 8.12
CA ALA A 81 10.40 -10.58 9.47
C ALA A 81 9.15 -11.42 9.76
N ALA A 82 8.02 -11.05 9.18
CA ALA A 82 6.77 -11.81 9.27
C ALA A 82 5.90 -11.48 8.06
N ASP A 83 5.19 -12.48 7.54
CA ASP A 83 4.27 -12.32 6.40
C ASP A 83 2.86 -11.91 6.84
N SER A 84 2.53 -12.18 8.09
CA SER A 84 1.23 -11.85 8.68
C SER A 84 1.39 -11.51 10.15
N LEU A 85 0.83 -10.36 10.52
CA LEU A 85 0.80 -9.92 11.92
C LEU A 85 -0.65 -9.74 12.34
N ALA A 86 -1.00 -10.27 13.50
CA ALA A 86 -2.27 -9.95 14.13
C ALA A 86 -2.25 -8.51 14.64
N THR A 87 -3.37 -7.82 14.46
CA THR A 87 -3.61 -6.53 15.11
C THR A 87 -4.28 -6.80 16.45
N VAL A 88 -3.79 -6.19 17.51
CA VAL A 88 -4.39 -6.31 18.84
C VAL A 88 -4.98 -4.95 19.23
N ALA A 89 -6.29 -4.90 19.42
CA ALA A 89 -6.95 -3.77 20.06
C ALA A 89 -6.93 -4.02 21.58
N LEU A 90 -6.22 -3.15 22.29
CA LEU A 90 -6.03 -3.29 23.73
C LEU A 90 -7.25 -2.77 24.48
N ASP A 91 -7.71 -3.55 25.46
CA ASP A 91 -8.71 -3.16 26.43
C ASP A 91 -8.08 -3.03 27.84
N LEU A 92 -8.57 -2.09 28.63
CA LEU A 92 -8.03 -1.79 29.98
C LEU A 92 -8.26 -2.94 30.97
N ASN A 93 -9.25 -3.78 30.76
CA ASN A 93 -9.57 -4.92 31.64
C ASN A 93 -8.84 -6.20 31.24
N GLY A 94 -8.04 -6.14 30.13
CA GLY A 94 -7.32 -7.29 29.60
C GLY A 94 -8.11 -8.11 28.57
N ASP A 95 -9.34 -7.72 28.26
CA ASP A 95 -10.20 -8.37 27.26
C ASP A 95 -9.82 -7.89 25.86
N HIS A 96 -8.60 -8.18 25.46
CA HIS A 96 -8.06 -7.73 24.18
C HIS A 96 -8.76 -8.38 23.00
N LEU A 97 -8.93 -7.60 21.91
CA LEU A 97 -9.42 -8.10 20.63
C LEU A 97 -8.23 -8.37 19.69
N TYR A 98 -8.15 -9.60 19.19
CA TYR A 98 -7.16 -10.05 18.23
C TYR A 98 -7.79 -10.11 16.84
N ILE A 99 -7.18 -9.42 15.88
CA ILE A 99 -7.62 -9.40 14.48
C ILE A 99 -6.51 -10.01 13.64
N GLY A 100 -6.73 -11.22 13.17
CA GLY A 100 -5.79 -11.98 12.35
C GLY A 100 -6.31 -12.21 10.93
N PRO A 101 -5.56 -12.96 10.11
CA PRO A 101 -5.97 -13.32 8.76
C PRO A 101 -7.26 -14.15 8.74
N ASP A 102 -7.48 -14.98 9.76
CA ASP A 102 -8.63 -15.91 9.84
C ASP A 102 -9.88 -15.25 10.44
N GLY A 103 -9.77 -14.05 10.97
CA GLY A 103 -10.90 -13.33 11.57
C GLY A 103 -10.55 -12.53 12.81
N ALA A 104 -11.57 -12.21 13.59
CA ALA A 104 -11.45 -11.56 14.89
C ALA A 104 -11.73 -12.56 16.00
N ASP A 105 -10.92 -12.53 17.07
CA ASP A 105 -11.07 -13.33 18.28
C ASP A 105 -10.78 -12.48 19.52
N GLY A 106 -11.45 -12.77 20.62
CA GLY A 106 -11.26 -12.05 21.87
C GLY A 106 -12.34 -12.35 22.89
N ALA A 107 -12.06 -12.05 24.15
CA ALA A 107 -13.02 -12.20 25.23
C ALA A 107 -14.26 -11.32 24.95
N GLY A 108 -15.44 -11.92 25.03
CA GLY A 108 -16.71 -11.25 24.82
C GLY A 108 -17.24 -11.20 23.39
N LEU A 109 -16.48 -11.65 22.37
CA LEU A 109 -17.01 -11.75 21.00
C LEU A 109 -17.97 -12.93 20.85
N THR A 110 -19.18 -12.63 20.44
CA THR A 110 -20.18 -13.65 20.10
C THR A 110 -19.91 -14.24 18.71
N ALA A 111 -20.41 -15.44 18.46
CA ALA A 111 -20.33 -16.07 17.15
C ALA A 111 -21.00 -15.23 16.04
N ALA A 112 -22.05 -14.46 16.39
CA ALA A 112 -22.72 -13.55 15.47
C ALA A 112 -21.82 -12.37 15.08
N GLU A 113 -21.11 -11.78 16.02
CA GLU A 113 -20.16 -10.68 15.76
C GLU A 113 -18.96 -11.15 14.94
N GLN A 114 -18.43 -12.32 15.24
CA GLN A 114 -17.39 -12.93 14.43
C GLN A 114 -17.84 -13.16 12.98
N ALA A 115 -19.08 -13.63 12.78
CA ALA A 115 -19.66 -13.81 11.44
C ALA A 115 -19.83 -12.46 10.74
N ALA A 116 -20.36 -11.44 11.43
CA ALA A 116 -20.52 -10.09 10.90
C ALA A 116 -19.18 -9.46 10.50
N TYR A 117 -18.14 -9.67 11.29
CA TYR A 117 -16.79 -9.22 10.97
C TYR A 117 -16.25 -9.89 9.71
N ARG A 118 -16.38 -11.22 9.57
CA ARG A 118 -15.95 -11.94 8.37
C ARG A 118 -16.68 -11.44 7.11
N ASP A 119 -17.98 -11.20 7.22
CA ASP A 119 -18.80 -10.66 6.13
C ASP A 119 -18.34 -9.25 5.73
N TRP A 120 -18.11 -8.40 6.71
CA TRP A 120 -17.60 -7.05 6.49
C TRP A 120 -16.20 -7.10 5.86
N ARG A 121 -15.28 -7.90 6.40
CA ARG A 121 -13.92 -8.08 5.88
C ARG A 121 -13.95 -8.53 4.42
N GLY A 122 -14.75 -9.55 4.09
CA GLY A 122 -14.89 -10.03 2.72
C GLY A 122 -15.41 -8.97 1.75
N ARG A 123 -16.29 -8.06 2.21
CA ARG A 123 -16.70 -6.90 1.39
C ARG A 123 -15.56 -5.90 1.21
N MET A 124 -14.84 -5.57 2.27
CA MET A 124 -13.70 -4.65 2.18
C MET A 124 -12.61 -5.19 1.25
N ASP A 125 -12.31 -6.47 1.30
CA ASP A 125 -11.32 -7.10 0.42
C ASP A 125 -11.73 -7.01 -1.06
N ARG A 126 -13.02 -7.20 -1.39
CA ARG A 126 -13.51 -7.01 -2.77
C ARG A 126 -13.41 -5.55 -3.23
N LEU A 127 -13.72 -4.59 -2.36
CA LEU A 127 -13.58 -3.16 -2.64
C LEU A 127 -12.09 -2.79 -2.84
N ALA A 128 -11.23 -3.27 -1.95
CA ALA A 128 -9.78 -3.05 -2.00
C ALA A 128 -9.15 -3.59 -3.29
N GLN A 129 -9.59 -4.74 -3.78
CA GLN A 129 -9.12 -5.29 -5.06
C GLN A 129 -9.41 -4.36 -6.25
N VAL A 130 -10.59 -3.74 -6.28
CA VAL A 130 -10.93 -2.78 -7.35
C VAL A 130 -10.09 -1.51 -7.23
N ILE A 131 -9.97 -0.95 -6.03
CA ILE A 131 -9.18 0.26 -5.77
C ILE A 131 -7.69 -0.02 -6.04
N GLY A 132 -7.16 -1.15 -5.56
CA GLY A 132 -5.77 -1.55 -5.76
C GLY A 132 -5.41 -1.66 -7.25
N SER A 133 -6.35 -2.14 -8.08
CA SER A 133 -6.13 -2.19 -9.51
C SER A 133 -5.99 -0.81 -10.20
N LEU A 134 -6.41 0.26 -9.53
CA LEU A 134 -6.30 1.63 -10.04
C LEU A 134 -4.98 2.30 -9.65
N HIS A 135 -4.31 1.84 -8.59
CA HIS A 135 -3.06 2.44 -8.11
C HIS A 135 -1.93 2.36 -9.14
N ASN A 136 -1.90 1.30 -9.94
CA ASN A 136 -0.85 1.06 -10.93
C ASN A 136 -1.26 1.52 -12.35
N GLU A 137 -2.44 2.10 -12.51
CA GLU A 137 -2.91 2.62 -13.80
C GLU A 137 -2.79 4.15 -13.83
N ILE A 138 -2.36 4.67 -14.98
CA ILE A 138 -2.41 6.12 -15.21
C ILE A 138 -3.88 6.54 -15.26
N PRO A 139 -4.32 7.50 -14.44
CA PRO A 139 -5.70 7.96 -14.48
C PRO A 139 -6.11 8.40 -15.87
N PRO A 140 -7.29 7.95 -16.39
CA PRO A 140 -7.75 8.35 -17.72
C PRO A 140 -7.95 9.87 -17.78
N ARG A 141 -7.45 10.48 -18.82
CA ARG A 141 -7.61 11.92 -19.00
C ARG A 141 -9.04 12.25 -19.46
N ILE A 142 -9.54 13.42 -19.03
CA ILE A 142 -10.87 13.92 -19.44
C ILE A 142 -10.91 14.19 -20.96
N ARG A 143 -9.77 14.50 -21.59
CA ARG A 143 -9.63 14.56 -23.04
C ARG A 143 -9.51 13.13 -23.60
N GLN A 144 -10.59 12.67 -24.15
CA GLN A 144 -10.82 11.30 -24.59
C GLN A 144 -9.93 10.90 -25.77
N THR A 145 -8.91 10.13 -25.48
CA THR A 145 -8.26 9.30 -26.48
C THR A 145 -8.92 7.92 -26.52
N ARG A 146 -8.70 7.13 -27.61
CA ARG A 146 -9.19 5.74 -27.66
C ARG A 146 -8.65 4.90 -26.48
N GLY A 147 -7.44 5.19 -26.00
CA GLY A 147 -6.84 4.54 -24.84
C GLY A 147 -7.58 4.85 -23.54
N ASP A 148 -7.98 6.12 -23.33
CA ASP A 148 -8.75 6.54 -22.15
C ASP A 148 -10.12 5.88 -22.11
N LEU A 149 -10.81 5.76 -23.27
CA LEU A 149 -12.09 5.06 -23.36
C LEU A 149 -11.97 3.58 -23.01
N MET A 150 -10.91 2.91 -23.46
CA MET A 150 -10.65 1.52 -23.10
C MET A 150 -10.34 1.36 -21.61
N ALA A 151 -9.58 2.27 -21.00
CA ALA A 151 -9.30 2.27 -19.57
C ALA A 151 -10.58 2.44 -18.74
N LEU A 152 -11.43 3.42 -19.11
CA LEU A 152 -12.75 3.61 -18.50
C LEU A 152 -13.66 2.40 -18.68
N GLY A 153 -13.66 1.77 -19.87
CA GLY A 153 -14.43 0.56 -20.14
C GLY A 153 -13.98 -0.63 -19.25
N ARG A 154 -12.67 -0.81 -19.08
CA ARG A 154 -12.12 -1.84 -18.18
C ARG A 154 -12.52 -1.58 -16.73
N LEU A 155 -12.43 -0.33 -16.27
CA LEU A 155 -12.85 0.04 -14.92
C LEU A 155 -14.34 -0.22 -14.72
N ALA A 156 -15.19 0.24 -15.64
CA ALA A 156 -16.63 0.01 -15.59
C ALA A 156 -16.98 -1.50 -15.54
N LEU A 157 -16.25 -2.32 -16.30
CA LEU A 157 -16.41 -3.76 -16.30
C LEU A 157 -15.97 -4.39 -14.97
N ARG A 158 -14.88 -3.94 -14.37
CA ARG A 158 -14.42 -4.40 -13.05
C ARG A 158 -15.47 -4.07 -11.98
N VAL A 159 -15.93 -2.81 -11.94
CA VAL A 159 -16.97 -2.37 -10.99
C VAL A 159 -18.28 -3.16 -11.20
N ARG A 160 -18.69 -3.39 -12.45
CA ARG A 160 -19.88 -4.20 -12.75
C ARG A 160 -19.75 -5.65 -12.29
N ARG A 161 -18.54 -6.25 -12.37
CA ARG A 161 -18.26 -7.63 -11.94
C ARG A 161 -18.33 -7.84 -10.42
N MET A 162 -18.28 -6.78 -9.62
CA MET A 162 -18.47 -6.84 -8.17
C MET A 162 -19.88 -7.28 -7.78
N GLY A 163 -20.84 -7.23 -8.71
CA GLY A 163 -22.24 -7.47 -8.42
C GLY A 163 -22.97 -6.19 -8.01
N ARG A 164 -24.31 -6.27 -8.00
CA ARG A 164 -25.16 -5.10 -7.87
C ARG A 164 -25.07 -4.40 -6.52
N GLN A 165 -24.89 -5.18 -5.46
CA GLN A 165 -24.82 -4.67 -4.09
C GLN A 165 -23.48 -3.99 -3.83
N ASP A 166 -22.36 -4.67 -4.09
CA ASP A 166 -21.01 -4.12 -3.87
C ASP A 166 -20.74 -2.94 -4.81
N MET A 167 -21.26 -2.96 -6.05
CA MET A 167 -21.15 -1.82 -6.95
C MET A 167 -21.85 -0.57 -6.40
N ARG A 168 -23.06 -0.71 -5.84
CA ARG A 168 -23.75 0.43 -5.20
C ARG A 168 -22.97 0.99 -4.03
N GLU A 169 -22.46 0.10 -3.18
CA GLU A 169 -21.66 0.46 -2.02
C GLU A 169 -20.36 1.16 -2.44
N PHE A 170 -19.66 0.63 -3.44
CA PHE A 170 -18.47 1.25 -4.02
C PHE A 170 -18.75 2.68 -4.50
N LEU A 171 -19.81 2.89 -5.29
CA LEU A 171 -20.17 4.21 -5.82
C LEU A 171 -20.60 5.17 -4.70
N ARG A 172 -21.23 4.66 -3.64
CA ARG A 172 -21.56 5.45 -2.45
C ARG A 172 -20.30 5.90 -1.73
N ILE A 173 -19.37 4.98 -1.44
CA ILE A 173 -18.13 5.27 -0.73
C ILE A 173 -17.22 6.21 -1.55
N ALA A 174 -17.12 6.00 -2.87
CA ALA A 174 -16.33 6.85 -3.75
C ALA A 174 -16.83 8.30 -3.84
N GLY A 175 -18.11 8.53 -3.54
CA GLY A 175 -18.72 9.86 -3.51
C GLY A 175 -18.79 10.51 -2.13
N ILE A 176 -18.43 9.79 -1.06
CA ILE A 176 -18.46 10.32 0.31
C ILE A 176 -17.20 11.13 0.57
N ASN A 177 -17.39 12.35 1.08
CA ASN A 177 -16.30 13.15 1.64
C ASN A 177 -16.01 12.69 3.08
N ILE A 178 -14.77 12.86 3.55
CA ILE A 178 -14.35 12.52 4.92
C ILE A 178 -15.16 13.27 6.00
N HIS A 179 -15.83 14.35 5.61
CA HIS A 179 -16.65 15.19 6.50
C HIS A 179 -18.15 14.84 6.48
N ASP A 180 -18.59 13.90 5.65
CA ASP A 180 -19.95 13.36 5.59
C ASP A 180 -20.08 12.08 6.42
#